data_af0c84b5876638b3ee5d129b3a6a39e3
#
_entry.id   af0c84b5876638b3ee5d129b3a6a39e3
#
_cell.length_a   1.000
_cell.length_b   1.000
_cell.length_c   1.000
_cell.angle_alpha   90.00
_cell.angle_beta   90.00
_cell.angle_gamma   90.00
#
_symmetry.space_group_name_H-M   'P 1'
#
loop_
_entity.id
_entity.type
_entity.pdbx_description
1 polymer ?
#
loop_
_entity_poly.entity_id
_entity_poly.type
_entity_poly.pdbx_seq_one_letter_code
_entity_poly.pdbx_strand_id
1 'polypeptide(L)'
;MDAGNAQSVLELKSISLEFVKIKKQQAKNYRNILILIVLSSAIIFSSFFLIENLLLQKESPHLKSKYLIENLKGDTMYTWKFWSLVDDQPLYVNIVNADEFPQEKIENIKDAILSKEQIVVETPKVLSTYYKGWMGALTKANEKQTLHNLPVNLELISSSDEVGDIIIHLLTLKDEDGTTGFTKSTVEGDNILRSHITIYDVDSLSDEDLSMIIRHEFGHALGLAHSTDPQDLMHPTLNTNNPFISECNLDAIVSLYNEENSNKVTCQN
;
A
#
# COMPACT_ATOMS: atom_id res chain seq x y z
N MET A 1 -65.51 -66.75 38.63
CA MET A 1 -64.35 -66.57 37.74
C MET A 1 -64.58 -65.33 36.92
N ASP A 2 -63.70 -64.38 37.02
CA ASP A 2 -62.85 -63.52 36.23
C ASP A 2 -63.03 -62.01 36.39
N ALA A 3 -63.39 -61.53 37.54
CA ALA A 3 -63.25 -60.05 37.71
C ALA A 3 -61.79 -59.60 38.01
N GLY A 4 -60.96 -60.50 38.60
CA GLY A 4 -59.57 -60.20 38.93
C GLY A 4 -58.60 -60.08 37.74
N ASN A 5 -58.93 -60.83 36.66
CA ASN A 5 -58.07 -60.89 35.45
C ASN A 5 -58.26 -59.66 34.55
N ALA A 6 -59.43 -59.05 34.56
CA ALA A 6 -59.71 -57.84 33.77
C ALA A 6 -59.00 -56.59 34.40
N GLN A 7 -58.90 -56.54 35.70
CA GLN A 7 -58.35 -55.40 36.39
C GLN A 7 -56.83 -55.36 36.25
N SER A 8 -56.16 -56.53 36.32
CA SER A 8 -54.68 -56.62 36.07
C SER A 8 -54.24 -56.28 34.63
N VAL A 9 -55.08 -56.63 33.65
CA VAL A 9 -54.89 -56.28 32.23
C VAL A 9 -55.05 -54.78 32.01
N LEU A 10 -55.96 -54.10 32.70
CA LEU A 10 -56.11 -52.65 32.60
C LEU A 10 -54.94 -51.89 33.29
N GLU A 11 -54.45 -52.37 34.43
CA GLU A 11 -53.23 -51.79 35.09
C GLU A 11 -52.00 -51.96 34.20
N LEU A 12 -51.74 -53.10 33.62
CA LEU A 12 -50.64 -53.35 32.70
C LEU A 12 -50.70 -52.43 31.46
N LYS A 13 -51.91 -52.20 30.94
CA LYS A 13 -52.11 -51.24 29.84
C LYS A 13 -51.86 -49.78 30.23
N SER A 14 -52.25 -49.39 31.45
CA SER A 14 -51.98 -48.05 31.93
C SER A 14 -50.49 -47.80 32.15
N ILE A 15 -49.75 -48.74 32.73
CA ILE A 15 -48.30 -48.70 32.92
C ILE A 15 -47.57 -48.64 31.56
N SER A 16 -48.04 -49.44 30.58
CA SER A 16 -47.40 -49.41 29.25
C SER A 16 -47.61 -48.04 28.53
N LEU A 17 -48.77 -47.41 28.70
CA LEU A 17 -49.06 -46.08 28.14
C LEU A 17 -48.21 -44.98 28.83
N GLU A 18 -48.03 -45.06 30.15
CA GLU A 18 -47.12 -44.13 30.85
C GLU A 18 -45.69 -44.31 30.40
N PHE A 19 -45.20 -45.53 30.27
CA PHE A 19 -43.85 -45.81 29.75
C PHE A 19 -43.62 -45.23 28.35
N VAL A 20 -44.59 -45.33 27.47
CA VAL A 20 -44.54 -44.75 26.13
C VAL A 20 -44.52 -43.21 26.19
N LYS A 21 -45.30 -42.59 27.12
CA LYS A 21 -45.29 -41.14 27.34
C LYS A 21 -43.92 -40.63 27.86
N ILE A 22 -43.34 -41.36 28.84
CA ILE A 22 -42.02 -41.04 29.39
C ILE A 22 -40.97 -41.15 28.30
N LYS A 23 -40.92 -42.21 27.51
CA LYS A 23 -39.97 -42.34 26.38
C LYS A 23 -40.11 -41.22 25.36
N LYS A 24 -41.36 -40.85 24.98
CA LYS A 24 -41.58 -39.70 24.07
C LYS A 24 -41.09 -38.39 24.68
N GLN A 25 -41.31 -38.16 25.95
CA GLN A 25 -40.85 -36.97 26.64
C GLN A 25 -39.31 -36.91 26.74
N GLN A 26 -38.69 -38.04 27.04
CA GLN A 26 -37.22 -38.15 27.04
C GLN A 26 -36.63 -37.90 25.64
N ALA A 27 -37.20 -38.50 24.60
CA ALA A 27 -36.77 -38.27 23.23
C ALA A 27 -36.89 -36.79 22.80
N LYS A 28 -37.98 -36.11 23.24
CA LYS A 28 -38.16 -34.68 23.00
C LYS A 28 -37.10 -33.84 23.75
N ASN A 29 -36.78 -34.20 24.98
CA ASN A 29 -35.77 -33.52 25.78
C ASN A 29 -34.36 -33.72 25.17
N TYR A 30 -34.00 -34.95 24.76
CA TYR A 30 -32.75 -35.21 24.05
C TYR A 30 -32.62 -34.41 22.77
N ARG A 31 -33.70 -34.33 21.95
CA ARG A 31 -33.73 -33.53 20.73
C ARG A 31 -33.48 -32.04 21.05
N ASN A 32 -34.11 -31.49 22.08
CA ASN A 32 -33.93 -30.09 22.47
C ASN A 32 -32.53 -29.82 22.98
N ILE A 33 -31.94 -30.72 23.75
CA ILE A 33 -30.55 -30.64 24.21
C ILE A 33 -29.60 -30.66 23.01
N LEU A 34 -29.83 -31.54 22.05
CA LEU A 34 -28.99 -31.64 20.86
C LEU A 34 -29.07 -30.37 20.00
N ILE A 35 -30.22 -29.76 19.86
CA ILE A 35 -30.40 -28.48 19.18
C ILE A 35 -29.67 -27.36 19.91
N LEU A 36 -29.71 -27.31 21.24
CA LEU A 36 -28.98 -26.32 22.03
C LEU A 36 -27.45 -26.47 21.88
N ILE A 37 -26.95 -27.71 21.85
CA ILE A 37 -25.52 -27.97 21.62
C ILE A 37 -25.09 -27.51 20.24
N VAL A 38 -25.88 -27.78 19.19
CA VAL A 38 -25.59 -27.35 17.82
C VAL A 38 -25.63 -25.82 17.71
N LEU A 39 -26.60 -25.17 18.31
CA LEU A 39 -26.70 -23.71 18.31
C LEU A 39 -25.54 -23.05 19.09
N SER A 40 -25.15 -23.59 20.23
CA SER A 40 -24.03 -23.06 20.99
C SER A 40 -22.70 -23.26 20.27
N SER A 41 -22.48 -24.40 19.62
CA SER A 41 -21.28 -24.61 18.81
C SER A 41 -21.22 -23.69 17.58
N ALA A 42 -22.35 -23.42 16.94
CA ALA A 42 -22.41 -22.46 15.82
C ALA A 42 -22.09 -21.02 16.27
N ILE A 43 -22.56 -20.61 17.46
CA ILE A 43 -22.26 -19.28 18.03
C ILE A 43 -20.76 -19.20 18.36
N ILE A 44 -20.19 -20.21 18.98
CA ILE A 44 -18.76 -20.24 19.31
C ILE A 44 -17.90 -20.19 18.04
N PHE A 45 -18.27 -20.94 17.01
CA PHE A 45 -17.56 -20.93 15.73
C PHE A 45 -17.66 -19.59 15.02
N SER A 46 -18.86 -18.99 15.03
CA SER A 46 -19.08 -17.65 14.46
C SER A 46 -18.30 -16.57 15.20
N SER A 47 -18.24 -16.62 16.53
CA SER A 47 -17.45 -15.66 17.33
C SER A 47 -15.95 -15.86 17.12
N PHE A 48 -15.46 -17.07 16.96
CA PHE A 48 -14.07 -17.35 16.66
C PHE A 48 -13.68 -16.77 15.28
N PHE A 49 -14.53 -16.96 14.28
CA PHE A 49 -14.32 -16.41 12.93
C PHE A 49 -14.36 -14.89 12.91
N LEU A 50 -15.22 -14.26 13.73
CA LEU A 50 -15.26 -12.80 13.88
C LEU A 50 -14.00 -12.26 14.57
N ILE A 51 -13.51 -12.95 15.60
CA ILE A 51 -12.28 -12.57 16.31
C ILE A 51 -11.06 -12.73 15.40
N GLU A 52 -10.99 -13.80 14.63
CA GLU A 52 -9.91 -14.02 13.66
C GLU A 52 -9.89 -12.92 12.58
N ASN A 53 -11.04 -12.55 12.03
CA ASN A 53 -11.13 -11.43 11.09
C ASN A 53 -10.81 -10.06 11.75
N LEU A 54 -11.17 -9.86 13.00
CA LEU A 54 -10.83 -8.63 13.75
C LEU A 54 -9.33 -8.56 14.09
N LEU A 55 -8.70 -9.70 14.33
CA LEU A 55 -7.25 -9.77 14.60
C LEU A 55 -6.41 -9.71 13.31
N LEU A 56 -6.98 -10.12 12.16
CA LEU A 56 -6.36 -10.00 10.84
C LEU A 56 -6.48 -8.58 10.27
N GLN A 57 -7.42 -7.75 10.74
CA GLN A 57 -7.41 -6.31 10.54
C GLN A 57 -6.44 -5.62 11.52
N LYS A 58 -5.23 -6.17 11.66
CA LYS A 58 -4.14 -5.46 12.29
C LYS A 58 -3.72 -4.39 11.29
N GLU A 59 -4.18 -3.16 11.52
CA GLU A 59 -3.75 -2.00 10.76
C GLU A 59 -2.23 -2.05 10.66
N SER A 60 -1.73 -2.08 9.44
CA SER A 60 -0.30 -1.89 9.20
C SER A 60 0.08 -0.54 9.83
N PRO A 61 1.14 -0.46 10.61
CA PRO A 61 1.58 0.80 11.15
C PRO A 61 2.05 1.66 9.98
N HIS A 62 1.27 2.66 9.67
CA HIS A 62 1.61 3.67 8.68
C HIS A 62 2.55 4.69 9.31
N LEU A 63 3.59 5.08 8.58
CA LEU A 63 4.46 6.18 8.97
C LEU A 63 3.61 7.46 9.14
N LYS A 64 3.77 8.17 10.26
CA LYS A 64 3.16 9.49 10.42
C LYS A 64 4.00 10.51 9.70
N SER A 65 3.63 10.84 8.49
CA SER A 65 4.29 11.88 7.73
C SER A 65 3.32 12.99 7.33
N LYS A 66 3.86 14.20 7.19
CA LYS A 66 3.17 15.33 6.56
C LYS A 66 3.98 15.70 5.35
N TYR A 67 3.35 15.65 4.19
CA TYR A 67 3.99 16.15 2.98
C TYR A 67 3.77 17.66 2.90
N LEU A 68 4.86 18.40 2.97
CA LEU A 68 4.87 19.86 2.85
C LEU A 68 5.61 20.23 1.58
N ILE A 69 4.99 21.09 0.77
CA ILE A 69 5.65 21.70 -0.38
C ILE A 69 6.31 22.98 0.11
N GLU A 70 7.63 23.02 0.09
CA GLU A 70 8.40 24.21 0.37
C GLU A 70 8.97 24.74 -0.94
N ASN A 71 8.88 26.08 -1.14
CA ASN A 71 9.58 26.72 -2.23
C ASN A 71 11.05 27.00 -1.83
N LEU A 72 11.87 27.41 -2.80
CA LEU A 72 13.27 27.78 -2.60
C LEU A 72 13.50 28.92 -1.57
N LYS A 73 12.43 29.59 -1.13
CA LYS A 73 12.47 30.66 -0.12
C LYS A 73 12.00 30.20 1.26
N GLY A 74 11.69 28.91 1.41
CA GLY A 74 11.14 28.32 2.64
C GLY A 74 9.64 28.62 2.86
N ASP A 75 8.96 29.24 1.90
CA ASP A 75 7.51 29.42 1.98
C ASP A 75 6.79 28.14 1.65
N THR A 76 5.81 27.74 2.46
CA THR A 76 4.97 26.58 2.20
C THR A 76 4.00 26.89 1.07
N MET A 77 4.12 26.17 -0.06
CA MET A 77 3.17 26.26 -1.16
C MET A 77 2.13 25.14 -1.07
N TYR A 78 0.87 25.50 -1.26
CA TYR A 78 -0.28 24.59 -1.12
C TYR A 78 -0.80 24.08 -2.47
N THR A 79 0.05 24.04 -3.50
CA THR A 79 -0.35 23.60 -4.82
C THR A 79 0.15 22.21 -5.11
N TRP A 80 -0.77 21.26 -5.15
CA TRP A 80 -0.51 19.94 -5.65
C TRP A 80 -0.39 19.97 -7.16
N LYS A 81 0.57 19.23 -7.71
CA LYS A 81 0.80 19.07 -9.14
C LYS A 81 0.78 17.59 -9.45
N PHE A 82 0.10 17.20 -10.51
CA PHE A 82 -0.04 15.82 -10.93
C PHE A 82 -0.01 15.70 -12.45
N TRP A 83 0.15 14.50 -12.97
CA TRP A 83 0.08 14.23 -14.41
C TRP A 83 -1.38 14.03 -14.81
N SER A 84 -1.89 14.82 -15.72
CA SER A 84 -3.22 14.65 -16.30
C SER A 84 -3.13 13.69 -17.49
N LEU A 85 -3.34 12.41 -17.24
CA LEU A 85 -3.20 11.36 -18.24
C LEU A 85 -4.56 10.89 -18.75
N VAL A 86 -4.61 10.57 -20.05
CA VAL A 86 -5.72 9.80 -20.62
C VAL A 86 -5.53 8.32 -20.26
N ASP A 87 -6.62 7.54 -20.22
CA ASP A 87 -6.59 6.12 -19.91
C ASP A 87 -5.48 5.37 -20.66
N ASP A 88 -4.72 4.57 -19.93
CA ASP A 88 -3.61 3.74 -20.43
C ASP A 88 -2.47 4.49 -21.13
N GLN A 89 -2.46 5.82 -21.10
CA GLN A 89 -1.36 6.60 -21.67
C GLN A 89 -0.05 6.31 -20.92
N PRO A 90 1.02 5.88 -21.61
CA PRO A 90 2.31 5.70 -20.98
C PRO A 90 2.95 7.05 -20.63
N LEU A 91 3.70 7.06 -19.54
CA LEU A 91 4.60 8.14 -19.18
C LEU A 91 6.01 7.74 -19.62
N TYR A 92 6.57 8.44 -20.58
CA TYR A 92 7.88 8.13 -21.14
C TYR A 92 9.00 8.69 -20.28
N VAL A 93 9.88 7.80 -19.81
CA VAL A 93 11.04 8.15 -18.99
C VAL A 93 12.30 7.96 -19.81
N ASN A 94 13.09 9.01 -19.96
CA ASN A 94 14.36 8.99 -20.72
C ASN A 94 15.54 9.18 -19.77
N ILE A 95 16.50 8.26 -19.83
CA ILE A 95 17.82 8.44 -19.21
C ILE A 95 18.75 8.91 -20.31
N VAL A 96 19.08 10.20 -20.30
CA VAL A 96 19.90 10.84 -21.34
C VAL A 96 21.32 10.31 -21.28
N ASN A 97 21.87 9.94 -22.45
CA ASN A 97 23.23 9.42 -22.57
C ASN A 97 23.52 8.23 -21.63
N ALA A 98 22.55 7.32 -21.47
CA ALA A 98 22.70 6.16 -20.57
C ALA A 98 23.91 5.28 -20.92
N ASP A 99 24.34 5.26 -22.17
CA ASP A 99 25.49 4.51 -22.67
C ASP A 99 26.87 5.07 -22.25
N GLU A 100 26.91 6.29 -21.73
CA GLU A 100 28.13 6.90 -21.15
C GLU A 100 28.41 6.40 -19.72
N PHE A 101 27.47 5.70 -19.09
CA PHE A 101 27.55 5.25 -17.70
C PHE A 101 27.66 3.72 -17.60
N PRO A 102 28.21 3.19 -16.47
CA PRO A 102 28.26 1.75 -16.23
C PRO A 102 26.87 1.12 -16.30
N GLN A 103 26.74 0.01 -17.02
CA GLN A 103 25.47 -0.70 -17.22
C GLN A 103 24.78 -1.02 -15.87
N GLU A 104 25.57 -1.37 -14.84
CA GLU A 104 25.06 -1.69 -13.51
C GLU A 104 24.31 -0.49 -12.90
N LYS A 105 24.85 0.72 -12.98
CA LYS A 105 24.19 1.95 -12.51
C LYS A 105 22.90 2.22 -13.26
N ILE A 106 22.90 2.02 -14.58
CA ILE A 106 21.70 2.18 -15.41
C ILE A 106 20.62 1.16 -15.04
N GLU A 107 20.98 -0.10 -14.78
CA GLU A 107 20.02 -1.12 -14.36
C GLU A 107 19.46 -0.80 -12.95
N ASN A 108 20.27 -0.28 -12.03
CA ASN A 108 19.81 0.16 -10.71
C ASN A 108 18.80 1.32 -10.80
N ILE A 109 19.02 2.28 -11.72
CA ILE A 109 18.06 3.35 -12.02
C ILE A 109 16.74 2.77 -12.57
N LYS A 110 16.84 1.89 -13.56
CA LYS A 110 15.66 1.22 -14.14
C LYS A 110 14.88 0.45 -13.09
N ASP A 111 15.57 -0.26 -12.21
CA ASP A 111 14.96 -1.06 -11.15
C ASP A 111 14.25 -0.17 -10.11
N ALA A 112 14.83 0.96 -9.74
CA ALA A 112 14.21 1.96 -8.86
C ALA A 112 12.91 2.55 -9.46
N ILE A 113 12.76 2.54 -10.77
CA ILE A 113 11.59 3.06 -11.48
C ILE A 113 10.59 1.95 -11.80
N LEU A 114 11.05 0.86 -12.43
CA LEU A 114 10.19 -0.15 -13.05
C LEU A 114 9.92 -1.40 -12.23
N SER A 115 10.68 -1.64 -11.14
CA SER A 115 10.48 -2.84 -10.33
C SER A 115 9.07 -2.90 -9.77
N LYS A 116 8.47 -4.10 -9.83
CA LYS A 116 7.19 -4.42 -9.18
C LYS A 116 7.38 -5.24 -7.89
N GLU A 117 8.62 -5.41 -7.46
CA GLU A 117 8.97 -6.16 -6.28
C GLU A 117 8.47 -5.46 -5.01
N GLN A 118 7.85 -6.24 -4.13
CA GLN A 118 7.45 -5.84 -2.80
C GLN A 118 8.46 -6.36 -1.78
N ILE A 119 8.83 -5.52 -0.84
CA ILE A 119 9.76 -5.83 0.24
C ILE A 119 8.96 -5.82 1.53
N VAL A 120 8.88 -6.97 2.19
CA VAL A 120 8.18 -7.12 3.46
C VAL A 120 9.23 -7.07 4.58
N VAL A 121 9.12 -6.08 5.44
CA VAL A 121 9.98 -5.95 6.63
C VAL A 121 9.15 -6.35 7.84
N GLU A 122 9.50 -7.49 8.43
CA GLU A 122 8.88 -8.00 9.62
C GLU A 122 9.72 -7.63 10.86
N THR A 123 9.12 -6.87 11.75
CA THR A 123 9.68 -6.59 13.07
C THR A 123 8.79 -7.24 14.13
N PRO A 124 9.26 -7.47 15.38
CA PRO A 124 8.44 -8.08 16.43
C PRO A 124 7.12 -7.39 16.73
N LYS A 125 6.95 -6.15 16.27
CA LYS A 125 5.77 -5.32 16.53
C LYS A 125 4.98 -4.95 15.27
N VAL A 126 5.59 -5.09 14.08
CA VAL A 126 5.08 -4.44 12.87
C VAL A 126 5.47 -5.22 11.64
N LEU A 127 4.51 -5.40 10.75
CA LEU A 127 4.72 -5.85 9.38
C LEU A 127 4.55 -4.62 8.47
N SER A 128 5.62 -4.22 7.80
CA SER A 128 5.60 -3.09 6.87
C SER A 128 5.91 -3.58 5.46
N THR A 129 5.14 -3.10 4.49
CA THR A 129 5.36 -3.38 3.07
C THR A 129 5.95 -2.15 2.41
N TYR A 130 7.01 -2.38 1.64
CA TYR A 130 7.67 -1.37 0.83
C TYR A 130 7.72 -1.84 -0.63
N TYR A 131 7.96 -0.91 -1.53
CA TYR A 131 8.08 -1.19 -2.96
C TYR A 131 9.46 -0.78 -3.45
N LYS A 132 10.09 -1.65 -4.21
CA LYS A 132 11.43 -1.44 -4.74
C LYS A 132 11.46 -0.39 -5.85
N GLY A 133 10.41 -0.34 -6.67
CA GLY A 133 10.27 0.61 -7.76
C GLY A 133 8.90 1.27 -7.82
N TRP A 134 8.86 2.45 -8.44
CA TRP A 134 7.65 3.26 -8.55
C TRP A 134 6.53 2.58 -9.35
N MET A 135 6.85 1.81 -10.38
CA MET A 135 5.81 1.08 -11.13
C MET A 135 5.04 0.11 -10.24
N GLY A 136 5.72 -0.60 -9.33
CA GLY A 136 5.06 -1.47 -8.35
C GLY A 136 4.19 -0.70 -7.38
N ALA A 137 4.70 0.40 -6.83
CA ALA A 137 3.99 1.29 -5.93
C ALA A 137 2.74 1.89 -6.59
N LEU A 138 2.87 2.45 -7.79
CA LEU A 138 1.77 3.03 -8.55
C LEU A 138 0.71 1.99 -8.95
N THR A 139 1.14 0.78 -9.34
CA THR A 139 0.23 -0.33 -9.62
C THR A 139 -0.61 -0.66 -8.38
N LYS A 140 0.01 -0.67 -7.18
CA LYS A 140 -0.71 -0.89 -5.92
C LYS A 140 -1.61 0.27 -5.54
N ALA A 141 -1.15 1.51 -5.72
CA ALA A 141 -1.96 2.70 -5.49
C ALA A 141 -3.21 2.74 -6.39
N ASN A 142 -3.10 2.25 -7.63
CA ASN A 142 -4.20 2.20 -8.60
C ASN A 142 -5.32 1.21 -8.23
N GLU A 143 -5.11 0.31 -7.26
CA GLU A 143 -6.20 -0.49 -6.69
C GLU A 143 -7.21 0.39 -5.93
N LYS A 144 -6.81 1.60 -5.51
CA LYS A 144 -7.68 2.61 -4.92
C LYS A 144 -8.26 3.46 -6.06
N GLN A 145 -9.56 3.74 -5.99
CA GLN A 145 -10.19 4.64 -6.98
C GLN A 145 -9.70 6.07 -6.74
N THR A 146 -9.21 6.70 -7.81
CA THR A 146 -8.77 8.10 -7.82
C THR A 146 -9.58 8.90 -8.84
N LEU A 147 -9.66 10.22 -8.62
CA LEU A 147 -10.38 11.14 -9.53
C LEU A 147 -9.64 11.27 -10.87
N HIS A 148 -8.31 11.28 -10.84
CA HIS A 148 -7.44 11.32 -12.00
C HIS A 148 -6.69 10.01 -12.16
N ASN A 149 -6.34 9.65 -13.39
CA ASN A 149 -5.60 8.42 -13.68
C ASN A 149 -4.18 8.49 -13.15
N LEU A 150 -3.77 7.48 -12.40
CA LEU A 150 -2.40 7.33 -11.92
C LEU A 150 -1.46 6.94 -13.08
N PRO A 151 -0.21 7.41 -13.11
CA PRO A 151 0.78 7.06 -14.12
C PRO A 151 1.35 5.64 -13.91
N VAL A 152 0.52 4.63 -14.02
CA VAL A 152 0.91 3.22 -13.77
C VAL A 152 1.70 2.60 -14.90
N ASN A 153 1.61 3.18 -16.10
CA ASN A 153 2.33 2.70 -17.28
C ASN A 153 3.57 3.58 -17.51
N LEU A 154 4.72 3.13 -17.00
CA LEU A 154 6.00 3.80 -17.16
C LEU A 154 6.80 3.09 -18.27
N GLU A 155 7.19 3.81 -19.32
CA GLU A 155 7.99 3.26 -20.42
C GLU A 155 9.34 3.96 -20.50
N LEU A 156 10.42 3.16 -20.42
CA LEU A 156 11.76 3.69 -20.60
C LEU A 156 12.08 3.83 -22.09
N ILE A 157 12.60 4.99 -22.43
CA ILE A 157 13.20 5.25 -23.74
C ILE A 157 14.69 5.53 -23.53
N SER A 158 15.49 5.27 -24.54
CA SER A 158 16.91 5.56 -24.52
C SER A 158 17.22 6.46 -25.72
N SER A 159 17.50 7.72 -25.39
CA SER A 159 17.80 8.75 -26.40
C SER A 159 18.83 9.72 -25.82
N SER A 160 19.74 10.18 -26.68
CA SER A 160 20.63 11.31 -26.34
C SER A 160 19.90 12.66 -26.39
N ASP A 161 18.73 12.72 -27.04
CA ASP A 161 17.91 13.92 -27.09
C ASP A 161 17.05 14.03 -25.80
N GLU A 162 16.71 15.25 -25.43
CA GLU A 162 15.80 15.52 -24.31
C GLU A 162 14.33 15.29 -24.68
N VAL A 163 14.01 14.02 -25.01
CA VAL A 163 12.67 13.57 -25.34
C VAL A 163 12.07 12.77 -24.17
N GLY A 164 10.76 12.79 -24.05
CA GLY A 164 10.03 12.09 -22.98
C GLY A 164 9.31 13.07 -22.04
N ASP A 165 8.57 12.49 -21.10
CA ASP A 165 7.81 13.22 -20.10
C ASP A 165 8.66 13.46 -18.83
N ILE A 166 9.41 12.45 -18.41
CA ILE A 166 10.40 12.52 -17.32
C ILE A 166 11.78 12.30 -17.94
N ILE A 167 12.68 13.26 -17.77
CA ILE A 167 14.02 13.26 -18.33
C ILE A 167 15.05 13.20 -17.20
N ILE A 168 15.91 12.20 -17.20
CA ILE A 168 16.91 11.96 -16.18
C ILE A 168 18.30 12.29 -16.74
N HIS A 169 18.96 13.26 -16.14
CA HIS A 169 20.33 13.65 -16.44
C HIS A 169 21.26 13.10 -15.36
N LEU A 170 22.29 12.40 -15.78
CA LEU A 170 23.33 11.89 -14.90
C LEU A 170 24.58 12.73 -15.11
N LEU A 171 25.12 13.30 -14.05
CA LEU A 171 26.31 14.16 -14.09
C LEU A 171 27.43 13.57 -13.22
N THR A 172 28.63 13.60 -13.75
CA THR A 172 29.85 13.21 -13.01
C THR A 172 30.36 14.34 -12.13
N LEU A 173 29.88 15.57 -12.36
CA LEU A 173 30.25 16.76 -11.59
C LEU A 173 29.45 16.85 -10.29
N LYS A 174 30.10 17.37 -9.25
CA LYS A 174 29.44 17.74 -8.00
C LYS A 174 28.69 19.04 -8.17
N ASP A 175 27.55 19.12 -7.51
CA ASP A 175 26.84 20.38 -7.35
C ASP A 175 27.60 21.29 -6.37
N GLU A 176 27.66 22.60 -6.64
CA GLU A 176 28.37 23.58 -5.80
C GLU A 176 27.73 23.71 -4.40
N ASP A 177 26.42 23.53 -4.29
CA ASP A 177 25.66 23.59 -3.04
C ASP A 177 25.63 22.25 -2.29
N GLY A 178 26.25 21.20 -2.84
CA GLY A 178 26.32 19.87 -2.25
C GLY A 178 25.07 19.03 -2.42
N THR A 179 24.17 19.42 -3.31
CA THR A 179 22.98 18.68 -3.68
C THR A 179 23.35 17.41 -4.46
N THR A 180 22.75 16.27 -4.13
CA THR A 180 23.00 14.99 -4.82
C THR A 180 21.97 14.71 -5.90
N GLY A 181 20.75 15.19 -5.73
CA GLY A 181 19.66 15.08 -6.70
C GLY A 181 18.79 16.32 -6.72
N PHE A 182 18.16 16.59 -7.83
CA PHE A 182 17.26 17.73 -7.99
C PHE A 182 16.22 17.44 -9.07
N THR A 183 14.95 17.73 -8.75
CA THR A 183 13.83 17.61 -9.71
C THR A 183 13.18 18.95 -9.99
N LYS A 184 13.01 19.27 -11.26
CA LYS A 184 12.30 20.46 -11.74
C LYS A 184 11.20 20.09 -12.71
N SER A 185 9.96 20.42 -12.36
CA SER A 185 8.81 20.19 -13.22
C SER A 185 8.34 21.48 -13.91
N THR A 186 8.00 21.37 -15.19
CA THR A 186 7.26 22.38 -15.94
C THR A 186 5.78 22.09 -15.79
N VAL A 187 5.01 23.08 -15.37
CA VAL A 187 3.59 22.90 -15.03
C VAL A 187 2.72 23.92 -15.73
N GLU A 188 1.47 23.55 -16.00
CA GLU A 188 0.40 24.44 -16.44
C GLU A 188 -0.82 24.24 -15.54
N GLY A 189 -1.17 25.25 -14.74
CA GLY A 189 -2.15 25.08 -13.66
C GLY A 189 -1.68 24.03 -12.66
N ASP A 190 -2.47 22.98 -12.47
CA ASP A 190 -2.12 21.85 -11.60
C ASP A 190 -1.53 20.65 -12.36
N ASN A 191 -1.41 20.77 -13.67
CA ASN A 191 -0.92 19.71 -14.53
C ASN A 191 0.60 19.80 -14.72
N ILE A 192 1.29 18.68 -14.49
CA ILE A 192 2.71 18.50 -14.85
C ILE A 192 2.77 18.21 -16.36
N LEU A 193 3.57 18.99 -17.09
CA LEU A 193 3.79 18.81 -18.53
C LEU A 193 5.09 18.06 -18.81
N ARG A 194 6.10 18.27 -17.97
CA ARG A 194 7.42 17.62 -18.09
C ARG A 194 8.18 17.75 -16.77
N SER A 195 8.98 16.75 -16.43
CA SER A 195 9.89 16.78 -15.30
C SER A 195 11.31 16.46 -15.73
N HIS A 196 12.27 17.19 -15.16
CA HIS A 196 13.70 16.95 -15.31
C HIS A 196 14.27 16.57 -13.96
N ILE A 197 14.92 15.41 -13.91
CA ILE A 197 15.67 14.92 -12.75
C ILE A 197 17.14 15.06 -13.08
N THR A 198 17.92 15.66 -12.20
CA THR A 198 19.37 15.75 -12.32
C THR A 198 20.01 15.06 -11.13
N ILE A 199 20.91 14.14 -11.39
CA ILE A 199 21.70 13.45 -10.36
C ILE A 199 23.16 13.86 -10.53
N TYR A 200 23.77 14.34 -9.45
CA TYR A 200 25.14 14.84 -9.43
C TYR A 200 26.10 13.78 -8.88
N ASP A 201 27.37 13.88 -9.28
CA ASP A 201 28.49 13.06 -8.76
C ASP A 201 28.23 11.55 -8.83
N VAL A 202 27.55 11.11 -9.90
CA VAL A 202 27.06 9.71 -10.08
C VAL A 202 28.18 8.68 -9.89
N ASP A 203 29.43 9.03 -10.28
CA ASP A 203 30.57 8.12 -10.16
C ASP A 203 30.96 7.81 -8.72
N SER A 204 30.70 8.73 -7.79
CA SER A 204 31.02 8.59 -6.35
C SER A 204 29.90 7.92 -5.56
N LEU A 205 28.69 7.80 -6.12
CA LEU A 205 27.54 7.20 -5.44
C LEU A 205 27.65 5.67 -5.43
N SER A 206 27.34 5.06 -4.28
CA SER A 206 27.06 3.63 -4.24
C SER A 206 25.77 3.30 -5.01
N ASP A 207 25.59 2.04 -5.36
CA ASP A 207 24.37 1.59 -6.08
C ASP A 207 23.11 1.77 -5.24
N GLU A 208 23.22 1.57 -3.93
CA GLU A 208 22.14 1.80 -2.98
C GLU A 208 21.80 3.29 -2.88
N ASP A 209 22.81 4.18 -2.77
CA ASP A 209 22.58 5.62 -2.70
C ASP A 209 21.98 6.15 -4.00
N LEU A 210 22.49 5.72 -5.15
CA LEU A 210 21.95 6.10 -6.45
C LEU A 210 20.47 5.68 -6.57
N SER A 211 20.17 4.43 -6.21
CA SER A 211 18.80 3.91 -6.26
C SER A 211 17.85 4.66 -5.31
N MET A 212 18.34 5.03 -4.13
CA MET A 212 17.58 5.81 -3.14
C MET A 212 17.30 7.22 -3.65
N ILE A 213 18.32 7.91 -4.17
CA ILE A 213 18.18 9.27 -4.72
C ILE A 213 17.22 9.26 -5.90
N ILE A 214 17.34 8.29 -6.82
CA ILE A 214 16.43 8.16 -7.95
C ILE A 214 14.97 7.96 -7.48
N ARG A 215 14.73 7.13 -6.48
CA ARG A 215 13.37 6.96 -5.94
C ARG A 215 12.82 8.25 -5.36
N HIS A 216 13.65 9.00 -4.64
CA HIS A 216 13.28 10.30 -4.05
C HIS A 216 12.93 11.31 -5.14
N GLU A 217 13.84 11.53 -6.09
CA GLU A 217 13.66 12.51 -7.17
C GLU A 217 12.49 12.12 -8.08
N PHE A 218 12.31 10.82 -8.33
CA PHE A 218 11.17 10.34 -9.10
C PHE A 218 9.84 10.60 -8.38
N GLY A 219 9.83 10.51 -7.05
CA GLY A 219 8.68 10.91 -6.24
C GLY A 219 8.30 12.39 -6.49
N HIS A 220 9.29 13.29 -6.56
CA HIS A 220 9.06 14.68 -6.94
C HIS A 220 8.57 14.82 -8.38
N ALA A 221 9.13 14.04 -9.31
CA ALA A 221 8.66 14.04 -10.70
C ALA A 221 7.20 13.55 -10.84
N LEU A 222 6.71 12.74 -9.90
CA LEU A 222 5.31 12.33 -9.81
C LEU A 222 4.42 13.35 -9.10
N GLY A 223 5.00 14.43 -8.54
CA GLY A 223 4.29 15.52 -7.86
C GLY A 223 4.35 15.48 -6.34
N LEU A 224 5.02 14.51 -5.73
CA LEU A 224 5.17 14.47 -4.28
C LEU A 224 6.07 15.60 -3.78
N ALA A 225 5.72 16.14 -2.63
CA ALA A 225 6.53 17.08 -1.86
C ALA A 225 7.41 16.35 -0.83
N HIS A 226 8.23 17.11 -0.10
CA HIS A 226 8.99 16.58 1.01
C HIS A 226 8.11 16.11 2.16
N SER A 227 8.49 15.00 2.75
CA SER A 227 7.93 14.47 3.99
C SER A 227 8.59 15.12 5.21
N THR A 228 7.86 15.23 6.30
CA THR A 228 8.40 15.69 7.59
C THR A 228 8.94 14.55 8.46
N ASP A 229 8.77 13.29 8.04
CA ASP A 229 9.29 12.14 8.77
C ASP A 229 10.72 11.82 8.32
N PRO A 230 11.73 11.86 9.23
CA PRO A 230 13.12 11.57 8.89
C PRO A 230 13.37 10.14 8.39
N GLN A 231 12.44 9.22 8.58
CA GLN A 231 12.53 7.84 8.10
C GLN A 231 11.83 7.61 6.76
N ASP A 232 11.15 8.64 6.25
CA ASP A 232 10.45 8.57 4.97
C ASP A 232 11.44 8.82 3.82
N LEU A 233 11.24 8.09 2.71
CA LEU A 233 12.00 8.28 1.47
C LEU A 233 11.94 9.72 0.96
N MET A 234 10.79 10.40 1.12
CA MET A 234 10.59 11.77 0.65
C MET A 234 11.06 12.83 1.65
N HIS A 235 11.81 12.49 2.70
CA HIS A 235 12.42 13.49 3.59
C HIS A 235 13.54 14.26 2.85
N PRO A 236 13.66 15.60 3.03
CA PRO A 236 14.65 16.42 2.30
C PRO A 236 16.10 16.02 2.55
N THR A 237 16.35 15.33 3.66
CA THR A 237 17.68 14.76 3.95
C THR A 237 17.56 13.25 3.93
N LEU A 238 18.14 12.62 2.92
CA LEU A 238 18.12 11.16 2.76
C LEU A 238 19.07 10.52 3.79
N ASN A 239 18.53 10.20 4.95
CA ASN A 239 19.24 9.52 6.04
C ASN A 239 18.36 8.40 6.62
N THR A 240 17.63 7.71 5.75
CA THR A 240 16.73 6.63 6.14
C THR A 240 17.41 5.28 6.04
N ASN A 241 17.06 4.38 6.98
CA ASN A 241 17.42 2.97 6.90
C ASN A 241 16.51 2.19 5.93
N ASN A 242 15.45 2.83 5.41
CA ASN A 242 14.47 2.24 4.51
C ASN A 242 14.41 3.04 3.19
N PRO A 243 15.33 2.76 2.24
CA PRO A 243 15.44 3.52 0.99
C PRO A 243 14.37 3.13 -0.04
N PHE A 244 13.24 2.59 0.39
CA PHE A 244 12.18 2.06 -0.44
C PHE A 244 10.89 2.87 -0.31
N ILE A 245 10.04 2.77 -1.31
CA ILE A 245 8.75 3.46 -1.36
C ILE A 245 7.81 2.82 -0.35
N SER A 246 7.32 3.59 0.59
CA SER A 246 6.42 3.15 1.67
C SER A 246 4.94 3.20 1.26
N GLU A 247 4.07 2.54 2.03
CA GLU A 247 2.62 2.70 1.87
C GLU A 247 2.18 4.15 2.12
N CYS A 248 2.92 4.92 2.94
CA CYS A 248 2.66 6.34 3.14
C CYS A 248 2.87 7.15 1.85
N ASN A 249 3.92 6.84 1.09
CA ASN A 249 4.13 7.47 -0.21
C ASN A 249 2.99 7.13 -1.18
N LEU A 250 2.43 5.90 -1.11
CA LEU A 250 1.27 5.53 -1.90
C LEU A 250 0.02 6.33 -1.50
N ASP A 251 -0.23 6.48 -0.21
CA ASP A 251 -1.35 7.27 0.30
C ASP A 251 -1.23 8.74 -0.13
N ALA A 252 -0.01 9.27 -0.13
CA ALA A 252 0.27 10.63 -0.63
C ALA A 252 -0.03 10.76 -2.13
N ILE A 253 0.38 9.79 -2.95
CA ILE A 253 0.05 9.76 -4.38
C ILE A 253 -1.47 9.68 -4.58
N VAL A 254 -2.17 8.78 -3.89
CA VAL A 254 -3.63 8.66 -4.00
C VAL A 254 -4.34 9.95 -3.63
N SER A 255 -3.93 10.62 -2.54
CA SER A 255 -4.48 11.91 -2.13
C SER A 255 -4.23 13.00 -3.17
N LEU A 256 -3.03 13.01 -3.76
CA LEU A 256 -2.64 13.95 -4.81
C LEU A 256 -3.56 13.81 -6.04
N TYR A 257 -3.84 12.58 -6.48
CA TYR A 257 -4.67 12.30 -7.65
C TYR A 257 -6.17 12.31 -7.36
N ASN A 258 -6.57 12.55 -6.12
CA ASN A 258 -7.95 12.82 -5.71
C ASN A 258 -8.25 14.31 -5.51
N GLU A 259 -7.29 15.20 -5.77
CA GLU A 259 -7.40 16.64 -5.48
C GLU A 259 -7.83 16.92 -4.02
N GLU A 260 -7.51 16.01 -3.14
CA GLU A 260 -7.78 16.21 -1.73
C GLU A 260 -6.98 17.42 -1.27
N ASN A 261 -7.66 18.51 -0.95
CA ASN A 261 -7.10 19.80 -0.55
C ASN A 261 -6.31 19.75 0.78
N SER A 262 -5.83 18.60 1.15
CA SER A 262 -4.98 18.44 2.32
C SER A 262 -3.52 18.32 1.87
N ASN A 263 -2.80 19.42 1.96
CA ASN A 263 -1.32 19.47 2.00
C ASN A 263 -0.76 18.61 3.13
N LYS A 264 -1.53 17.67 3.67
CA LYS A 264 -1.20 16.88 4.84
C LYS A 264 -1.78 15.49 4.67
N VAL A 265 -1.05 14.64 4.00
CA VAL A 265 -1.30 13.21 4.14
C VAL A 265 -0.72 12.81 5.50
N THR A 266 -1.58 12.40 6.41
CA THR A 266 -1.14 11.85 7.70
C THR A 266 -1.17 10.35 7.56
N CYS A 267 -0.03 9.77 7.30
CA CYS A 267 0.14 8.33 7.37
C CYS A 267 0.20 7.92 8.83
N GLN A 268 -0.58 6.95 9.24
CA GLN A 268 -0.58 6.47 10.62
C GLN A 268 0.31 5.25 10.73
N ASN A 269 1.24 5.26 11.69
CA ASN A 269 1.99 4.07 12.13
C ASN A 269 1.15 3.23 13.08
#